data_999a4febf6f0ac5e23372b51a6a2b583
#
_entry.id   999a4febf6f0ac5e23372b51a6a2b583
#
_cell.length_a   1.000
_cell.length_b   1.000
_cell.length_c   1.000
_cell.angle_alpha   90.00
_cell.angle_beta   90.00
_cell.angle_gamma   90.00
#
_symmetry.space_group_name_H-M   'P 1'
#
loop_
_entity.id
_entity.type
_entity.pdbx_description
1 polymer ?
#
loop_
_entity_poly.entity_id
_entity_poly.type
_entity_poly.pdbx_seq_one_letter_code
_entity_poly.pdbx_strand_id
1 'polypeptide(L)'
;MSAHAGALEPLSEADARFYRAAFAAADHGDFDAAEAAAANARDRSLRGRLEFSKIMHPRAYAASYDELTRWLATHGDQAGADRVYALAVKRKPARAAAPKIPALFVADAKAPAPADKARAAREAYYSGDVKKALTLAERAGEPWIAGLSAFRLQSYAQARTYFERVAHDDGQDEWLRSAAAFWAARSAASGGQARDVEDLLGTAARAPHTFYGMIAARQLALSGQALAQDDPIAALLTKVSYDGPDTVSLARLLTADPRARRAAALAQIGRWAEAGQELRAGLSLASDDPKARGDWTDLALALNEKAPLNAGRPAKRVGGEDYPLPPLAPKGGFTIDKAMVYALVRQESRFDPLAVSGAGATGLMQLMPIAAARAAGDDKLLADTSPLLDPSFNLRVGQDYFTWLMDRGLQSPDLFRAVAAYNGGPGTLIKVQEQLGGADCDPLLLIESLPALETRNYVEKVMASYWTYRKLMGSESKTLDAVASGARVIDFRLDQ
;
A
#
# COMPACT_ATOMS: atom_id res chain seq x y z
N MET A 1 12.85 28.05 -14.04
CA MET A 1 13.12 26.62 -14.30
C MET A 1 14.53 26.15 -13.90
N SER A 2 15.39 26.89 -13.25
CA SER A 2 16.81 26.48 -13.11
C SER A 2 17.33 26.27 -11.69
N ALA A 3 16.66 26.69 -10.64
CA ALA A 3 17.18 26.57 -9.26
C ALA A 3 16.89 25.21 -8.60
N HIS A 4 15.82 24.51 -8.99
CA HIS A 4 15.44 23.21 -8.42
C HIS A 4 16.29 22.05 -8.95
N ALA A 5 16.79 22.14 -10.19
CA ALA A 5 17.54 21.06 -10.84
C ALA A 5 18.87 20.75 -10.12
N GLY A 6 19.63 21.76 -9.72
CA GLY A 6 20.96 21.58 -9.12
C GLY A 6 20.97 20.99 -7.69
N ALA A 7 19.92 21.26 -6.91
CA ALA A 7 19.86 20.79 -5.52
C ALA A 7 19.72 19.25 -5.39
N LEU A 8 19.05 18.61 -6.38
CA LEU A 8 18.79 17.16 -6.38
C LEU A 8 19.82 16.37 -7.20
N GLU A 9 20.89 17.02 -7.67
CA GLU A 9 22.00 16.42 -8.43
C GLU A 9 23.30 16.55 -7.66
N PRO A 10 23.51 15.74 -6.60
CA PRO A 10 24.62 15.88 -5.70
C PRO A 10 25.98 15.48 -6.32
N LEU A 11 25.98 14.75 -7.45
CA LEU A 11 27.20 14.37 -8.16
C LEU A 11 27.55 15.40 -9.22
N SER A 12 28.85 15.62 -9.43
CA SER A 12 29.31 16.30 -10.64
C SER A 12 28.94 15.48 -11.88
N GLU A 13 28.82 16.11 -13.04
CA GLU A 13 28.53 15.40 -14.28
C GLU A 13 29.61 14.35 -14.64
N ALA A 14 30.85 14.62 -14.26
CA ALA A 14 31.95 13.65 -14.42
C ALA A 14 31.75 12.44 -13.49
N ASP A 15 31.47 12.66 -12.20
CA ASP A 15 31.23 11.58 -11.26
C ASP A 15 30.00 10.74 -11.65
N ALA A 16 28.94 11.39 -12.10
CA ALA A 16 27.75 10.72 -12.57
C ALA A 16 28.04 9.80 -13.77
N ARG A 17 28.89 10.23 -14.72
CA ARG A 17 29.33 9.38 -15.84
C ARG A 17 30.17 8.19 -15.37
N PHE A 18 31.11 8.40 -14.45
CA PHE A 18 31.92 7.31 -13.90
C PHE A 18 31.07 6.28 -13.17
N TYR A 19 30.13 6.71 -12.35
CA TYR A 19 29.23 5.77 -11.67
C TYR A 19 28.27 5.05 -12.60
N ARG A 20 27.72 5.70 -13.64
CA ARG A 20 26.93 4.98 -14.66
C ARG A 20 27.74 3.86 -15.32
N ALA A 21 28.98 4.12 -15.70
CA ALA A 21 29.87 3.11 -16.29
C ALA A 21 30.17 2.00 -15.26
N ALA A 22 30.47 2.35 -14.02
CA ALA A 22 30.78 1.40 -12.96
C ALA A 22 29.60 0.45 -12.66
N PHE A 23 28.40 0.99 -12.51
CA PHE A 23 27.22 0.14 -12.27
C PHE A 23 26.86 -0.70 -13.49
N ALA A 24 26.99 -0.18 -14.70
CA ALA A 24 26.78 -0.97 -15.91
C ALA A 24 27.73 -2.18 -15.99
N ALA A 25 29.02 -2.00 -15.67
CA ALA A 25 29.98 -3.11 -15.59
C ALA A 25 29.61 -4.11 -14.48
N ALA A 26 29.23 -3.61 -13.29
CA ALA A 26 28.83 -4.45 -12.16
C ALA A 26 27.58 -5.31 -12.47
N ASP A 27 26.59 -4.74 -13.18
CA ASP A 27 25.39 -5.47 -13.59
C ASP A 27 25.70 -6.65 -14.52
N HIS A 28 26.81 -6.57 -15.28
CA HIS A 28 27.33 -7.67 -16.12
C HIS A 28 28.30 -8.59 -15.38
N GLY A 29 28.58 -8.31 -14.10
CA GLY A 29 29.52 -9.11 -13.30
C GLY A 29 31.01 -8.79 -13.56
N ASP A 30 31.31 -7.75 -14.31
CA ASP A 30 32.69 -7.26 -14.54
C ASP A 30 33.08 -6.26 -13.43
N PHE A 31 33.50 -6.82 -12.29
CA PHE A 31 33.80 -6.01 -11.10
C PHE A 31 35.13 -5.27 -11.19
N ASP A 32 36.06 -5.74 -12.00
CA ASP A 32 37.35 -5.06 -12.22
C ASP A 32 37.13 -3.79 -13.06
N ALA A 33 36.36 -3.86 -14.12
CA ALA A 33 35.95 -2.69 -14.89
C ALA A 33 35.09 -1.73 -14.05
N ALA A 34 34.19 -2.25 -13.21
CA ALA A 34 33.37 -1.45 -12.31
C ALA A 34 34.24 -0.64 -11.31
N GLU A 35 35.25 -1.29 -10.70
CA GLU A 35 36.17 -0.64 -9.78
C GLU A 35 37.05 0.40 -10.48
N ALA A 36 37.58 0.07 -11.65
CA ALA A 36 38.39 0.97 -12.45
C ALA A 36 37.61 2.25 -12.85
N ALA A 37 36.35 2.11 -13.24
CA ALA A 37 35.49 3.24 -13.59
C ALA A 37 35.20 4.11 -12.33
N ALA A 38 34.83 3.49 -11.22
CA ALA A 38 34.51 4.19 -9.98
C ALA A 38 35.75 4.86 -9.34
N ALA A 39 36.95 4.34 -9.58
CA ALA A 39 38.20 4.93 -9.04
C ALA A 39 38.42 6.39 -9.49
N ASN A 40 37.88 6.77 -10.65
CA ASN A 40 37.97 8.10 -11.21
C ASN A 40 36.97 9.09 -10.59
N ALA A 41 35.94 8.62 -9.88
CA ALA A 41 34.97 9.48 -9.21
C ALA A 41 35.57 10.12 -7.95
N ARG A 42 35.39 11.44 -7.82
CA ARG A 42 35.78 12.19 -6.62
C ARG A 42 34.77 12.02 -5.48
N ASP A 43 33.50 12.05 -5.81
CA ASP A 43 32.43 11.74 -4.85
C ASP A 43 32.41 10.25 -4.53
N ARG A 44 32.41 9.92 -3.24
CA ARG A 44 32.47 8.54 -2.76
C ARG A 44 31.16 8.01 -2.23
N SER A 45 30.11 8.78 -2.30
CA SER A 45 28.81 8.44 -1.69
C SER A 45 28.19 7.15 -2.22
N LEU A 46 28.46 6.76 -3.46
CA LEU A 46 27.95 5.53 -4.08
C LEU A 46 28.88 4.32 -4.02
N ARG A 47 30.10 4.45 -3.44
CA ARG A 47 31.06 3.35 -3.36
C ARG A 47 30.50 2.13 -2.64
N GLY A 48 29.94 2.33 -1.47
CA GLY A 48 29.35 1.22 -0.69
C GLY A 48 28.20 0.52 -1.44
N ARG A 49 27.45 1.28 -2.25
CA ARG A 49 26.38 0.69 -3.05
C ARG A 49 26.91 -0.12 -4.24
N LEU A 50 28.01 0.34 -4.85
CA LEU A 50 28.70 -0.43 -5.89
C LEU A 50 29.28 -1.73 -5.33
N GLU A 51 29.93 -1.66 -4.16
CA GLU A 51 30.41 -2.85 -3.45
C GLU A 51 29.26 -3.81 -3.09
N PHE A 52 28.10 -3.27 -2.68
CA PHE A 52 26.90 -4.08 -2.46
C PHE A 52 26.51 -4.86 -3.70
N SER A 53 26.54 -4.24 -4.90
CA SER A 53 26.22 -4.91 -6.16
C SER A 53 27.16 -6.10 -6.42
N LYS A 54 28.43 -6.00 -6.05
CA LYS A 54 29.42 -7.10 -6.13
C LYS A 54 29.10 -8.22 -5.14
N ILE A 55 29.07 -7.89 -3.83
CA ILE A 55 28.96 -8.91 -2.77
C ILE A 55 27.60 -9.62 -2.74
N MET A 56 26.57 -9.01 -3.31
CA MET A 56 25.23 -9.58 -3.45
C MET A 56 24.89 -10.08 -4.85
N HIS A 57 25.86 -10.11 -5.75
CA HIS A 57 25.63 -10.57 -7.12
C HIS A 57 25.27 -12.07 -7.14
N PRO A 58 24.19 -12.49 -7.83
CA PRO A 58 23.63 -13.82 -7.69
C PRO A 58 24.53 -14.95 -8.22
N ARG A 59 25.39 -14.66 -9.19
CA ARG A 59 26.15 -15.69 -9.91
C ARG A 59 27.64 -15.39 -10.10
N ALA A 60 28.02 -14.13 -10.29
CA ALA A 60 29.38 -13.76 -10.68
C ALA A 60 30.36 -13.63 -9.51
N TYR A 61 29.85 -13.55 -8.28
CA TYR A 61 30.69 -13.35 -7.11
C TYR A 61 30.17 -14.08 -5.86
N ALA A 62 31.08 -14.67 -5.10
CA ALA A 62 30.77 -15.36 -3.85
C ALA A 62 31.53 -14.67 -2.69
N ALA A 63 30.94 -13.64 -2.10
CA ALA A 63 31.57 -12.88 -1.02
C ALA A 63 31.95 -13.75 0.17
N SER A 64 33.15 -13.57 0.71
CA SER A 64 33.61 -14.20 1.95
C SER A 64 32.93 -13.59 3.19
N TYR A 65 32.99 -14.30 4.33
CA TYR A 65 32.49 -13.77 5.60
C TYR A 65 33.15 -12.44 5.97
N ASP A 66 34.48 -12.33 5.76
CA ASP A 66 35.25 -11.14 6.09
C ASP A 66 34.87 -9.93 5.22
N GLU A 67 34.55 -10.15 3.96
CA GLU A 67 34.05 -9.08 3.07
C GLU A 67 32.68 -8.60 3.51
N LEU A 68 31.77 -9.51 3.82
CA LEU A 68 30.43 -9.16 4.31
C LEU A 68 30.48 -8.38 5.62
N THR A 69 31.32 -8.81 6.57
CA THR A 69 31.46 -8.13 7.87
C THR A 69 32.15 -6.78 7.74
N ARG A 70 33.13 -6.64 6.85
CA ARG A 70 33.79 -5.36 6.56
C ARG A 70 32.79 -4.38 5.95
N TRP A 71 31.98 -4.83 4.98
CA TRP A 71 30.96 -4.00 4.38
C TRP A 71 29.92 -3.55 5.42
N LEU A 72 29.43 -4.44 6.28
CA LEU A 72 28.50 -4.10 7.37
C LEU A 72 29.08 -3.09 8.36
N ALA A 73 30.37 -3.18 8.64
CA ALA A 73 31.05 -2.25 9.56
C ALA A 73 31.08 -0.82 8.98
N THR A 74 31.26 -0.68 7.65
CA THR A 74 31.47 0.59 6.95
C THR A 74 30.17 1.17 6.36
N HIS A 75 29.27 0.29 5.92
CA HIS A 75 28.09 0.63 5.11
C HIS A 75 26.78 0.06 5.68
N GLY A 76 26.77 -0.32 6.95
CA GLY A 76 25.59 -0.90 7.60
C GLY A 76 24.39 0.06 7.75
N ASP A 77 24.55 1.33 7.36
CA ASP A 77 23.50 2.34 7.25
C ASP A 77 22.74 2.31 5.92
N GLN A 78 23.25 1.58 4.93
CA GLN A 78 22.66 1.56 3.58
C GLN A 78 21.49 0.59 3.47
N ALA A 79 20.57 0.87 2.55
CA ALA A 79 19.48 -0.03 2.21
C ALA A 79 20.03 -1.39 1.74
N GLY A 80 19.43 -2.49 2.24
CA GLY A 80 19.88 -3.86 1.97
C GLY A 80 20.95 -4.38 2.92
N ALA A 81 21.36 -3.63 3.94
CA ALA A 81 22.28 -4.09 4.97
C ALA A 81 21.75 -5.30 5.75
N ASP A 82 20.45 -5.42 5.90
CA ASP A 82 19.75 -6.59 6.44
C ASP A 82 20.04 -7.86 5.64
N ARG A 83 20.07 -7.76 4.31
CA ARG A 83 20.36 -8.88 3.39
C ARG A 83 21.83 -9.31 3.50
N VAL A 84 22.73 -8.34 3.59
CA VAL A 84 24.17 -8.62 3.81
C VAL A 84 24.39 -9.27 5.16
N TYR A 85 23.69 -8.78 6.21
CA TYR A 85 23.74 -9.36 7.54
C TYR A 85 23.24 -10.82 7.54
N ALA A 86 22.08 -11.09 6.94
CA ALA A 86 21.54 -12.45 6.83
C ALA A 86 22.53 -13.40 6.11
N LEU A 87 23.18 -12.93 5.04
CA LEU A 87 24.18 -13.69 4.33
C LEU A 87 25.45 -13.91 5.18
N ALA A 88 25.90 -12.90 5.92
CA ALA A 88 27.03 -13.00 6.82
C ALA A 88 26.76 -14.01 7.95
N VAL A 89 25.57 -13.98 8.56
CA VAL A 89 25.16 -14.98 9.57
C VAL A 89 25.21 -16.39 8.98
N LYS A 90 24.69 -16.59 7.76
CA LYS A 90 24.71 -17.89 7.09
C LYS A 90 26.12 -18.39 6.77
N ARG A 91 27.07 -17.49 6.46
CA ARG A 91 28.46 -17.84 6.08
C ARG A 91 29.44 -17.76 7.25
N LYS A 92 28.95 -17.49 8.48
CA LYS A 92 29.79 -17.32 9.66
C LYS A 92 30.57 -18.57 9.99
N PRO A 93 31.92 -18.52 10.07
CA PRO A 93 32.72 -19.61 10.61
C PRO A 93 32.42 -19.86 12.08
N ALA A 94 32.54 -21.11 12.54
CA ALA A 94 32.16 -21.51 13.91
C ALA A 94 32.81 -20.67 15.02
N ARG A 95 34.02 -20.20 14.82
CA ARG A 95 34.82 -19.43 15.82
C ARG A 95 34.89 -17.92 15.53
N ALA A 96 34.23 -17.43 14.46
CA ALA A 96 34.26 -16.01 14.12
C ALA A 96 33.32 -15.21 15.03
N ALA A 97 33.67 -13.93 15.26
CA ALA A 97 32.80 -12.98 15.98
C ALA A 97 31.48 -12.79 15.24
N ALA A 98 30.40 -12.41 15.91
CA ALA A 98 29.14 -12.12 15.27
C ALA A 98 29.25 -10.85 14.36
N PRO A 99 28.57 -10.81 13.19
CA PRO A 99 28.56 -9.60 12.38
C PRO A 99 27.82 -8.47 13.10
N LYS A 100 28.18 -7.21 12.79
CA LYS A 100 27.50 -6.03 13.32
C LYS A 100 26.05 -5.99 12.82
N ILE A 101 25.11 -5.84 13.74
CA ILE A 101 23.69 -5.72 13.42
C ILE A 101 23.43 -4.35 12.79
N PRO A 102 22.90 -4.26 11.56
CA PRO A 102 22.58 -2.99 10.94
C PRO A 102 21.33 -2.33 11.56
N ALA A 103 21.27 -0.99 11.51
CA ALA A 103 20.14 -0.24 12.08
C ALA A 103 18.76 -0.59 11.49
N LEU A 104 18.74 -1.04 10.22
CA LEU A 104 17.53 -1.46 9.53
C LEU A 104 17.18 -2.94 9.74
N PHE A 105 17.99 -3.66 10.50
CA PHE A 105 17.71 -5.05 10.85
C PHE A 105 16.67 -5.09 11.96
N VAL A 106 15.42 -5.26 11.59
CA VAL A 106 14.38 -5.71 12.52
C VAL A 106 14.62 -7.21 12.69
N ALA A 107 15.23 -7.60 13.81
CA ALA A 107 15.29 -9.00 14.17
C ALA A 107 13.85 -9.52 14.16
N ASP A 108 13.58 -10.62 13.44
CA ASP A 108 12.37 -11.42 13.60
C ASP A 108 12.38 -12.10 14.99
N ALA A 109 12.58 -11.31 16.03
CA ALA A 109 12.27 -11.68 17.39
C ALA A 109 10.76 -11.57 17.53
N LYS A 110 10.03 -12.50 16.92
CA LYS A 110 8.72 -12.83 17.41
C LYS A 110 8.89 -13.30 18.83
N ALA A 111 8.76 -12.36 19.77
CA ALA A 111 8.30 -12.74 21.11
C ALA A 111 7.09 -13.63 20.87
N PRO A 112 6.94 -14.79 21.54
CA PRO A 112 5.76 -15.62 21.35
C PRO A 112 4.55 -14.72 21.55
N ALA A 113 3.77 -14.55 20.47
CA ALA A 113 2.57 -13.74 20.52
C ALA A 113 1.72 -14.28 21.68
N PRO A 114 1.15 -13.42 22.54
CA PRO A 114 0.27 -13.87 23.60
C PRO A 114 -0.78 -14.79 22.98
N ALA A 115 -1.11 -15.90 23.66
CA ALA A 115 -2.00 -16.92 23.15
C ALA A 115 -3.29 -16.27 22.62
N ASP A 116 -3.50 -16.32 21.32
CA ASP A 116 -4.63 -15.70 20.64
C ASP A 116 -5.90 -16.51 20.94
N LYS A 117 -6.57 -16.15 22.04
CA LYS A 117 -7.78 -16.83 22.53
C LYS A 117 -8.94 -16.75 21.52
N ALA A 118 -8.96 -15.75 20.65
CA ALA A 118 -10.00 -15.53 19.67
C ALA A 118 -9.73 -16.24 18.32
N ARG A 119 -8.54 -16.81 18.13
CA ARG A 119 -8.16 -17.48 16.88
C ARG A 119 -9.17 -18.57 16.46
N ALA A 120 -9.56 -19.42 17.39
CA ALA A 120 -10.51 -20.50 17.09
C ALA A 120 -11.91 -19.98 16.69
N ALA A 121 -12.34 -18.84 17.25
CA ALA A 121 -13.58 -18.18 16.86
C ALA A 121 -13.51 -17.65 15.42
N ARG A 122 -12.40 -16.97 15.07
CA ARG A 122 -12.17 -16.48 13.72
C ARG A 122 -12.08 -17.61 12.70
N GLU A 123 -11.33 -18.66 12.99
CA GLU A 123 -11.23 -19.85 12.13
C GLU A 123 -12.61 -20.49 11.88
N ALA A 124 -13.44 -20.63 12.91
CA ALA A 124 -14.80 -21.14 12.78
C ALA A 124 -15.68 -20.21 11.91
N TYR A 125 -15.58 -18.90 12.11
CA TYR A 125 -16.36 -17.92 11.31
C TYR A 125 -16.01 -17.99 9.83
N TYR A 126 -14.72 -17.92 9.51
CA TYR A 126 -14.25 -17.91 8.11
C TYR A 126 -14.34 -19.27 7.42
N SER A 127 -14.47 -20.36 8.18
CA SER A 127 -14.80 -21.68 7.62
C SER A 127 -16.30 -21.89 7.39
N GLY A 128 -17.16 -20.95 7.85
CA GLY A 128 -18.60 -21.00 7.68
C GLY A 128 -19.36 -21.62 8.86
N ASP A 129 -18.70 -22.11 9.90
CA ASP A 129 -19.34 -22.66 11.11
C ASP A 129 -19.72 -21.53 12.08
N VAL A 130 -20.76 -20.77 11.69
CA VAL A 130 -21.18 -19.52 12.36
C VAL A 130 -21.68 -19.75 13.79
N LYS A 131 -22.32 -20.90 14.05
CA LYS A 131 -22.83 -21.24 15.41
C LYS A 131 -21.67 -21.48 16.37
N LYS A 132 -20.69 -22.27 15.93
CA LYS A 132 -19.47 -22.51 16.69
C LYS A 132 -18.67 -21.22 16.88
N ALA A 133 -18.57 -20.41 15.83
CA ALA A 133 -17.90 -19.12 15.87
C ALA A 133 -18.48 -18.21 16.95
N LEU A 134 -19.82 -18.07 17.02
CA LEU A 134 -20.49 -17.27 18.05
C LEU A 134 -20.13 -17.75 19.45
N THR A 135 -20.29 -19.05 19.73
CA THR A 135 -19.99 -19.63 21.04
C THR A 135 -18.52 -19.40 21.45
N LEU A 136 -17.59 -19.58 20.51
CA LEU A 136 -16.16 -19.39 20.78
C LEU A 136 -15.80 -17.91 20.95
N ALA A 137 -16.40 -17.02 20.17
CA ALA A 137 -16.19 -15.58 20.27
C ALA A 137 -16.69 -15.01 21.61
N GLU A 138 -17.86 -15.46 22.09
CA GLU A 138 -18.38 -15.09 23.41
C GLU A 138 -17.42 -15.50 24.53
N ARG A 139 -16.91 -16.74 24.49
CA ARG A 139 -15.95 -17.25 25.47
C ARG A 139 -14.60 -16.54 25.43
N ALA A 140 -14.18 -16.11 24.25
CA ALA A 140 -12.92 -15.40 24.03
C ALA A 140 -12.99 -13.91 24.33
N GLY A 141 -14.21 -13.34 24.45
CA GLY A 141 -14.41 -11.91 24.57
C GLY A 141 -14.11 -11.15 23.26
N GLU A 142 -14.44 -11.74 22.11
CA GLU A 142 -14.21 -11.20 20.77
C GLU A 142 -15.53 -10.68 20.17
N PRO A 143 -15.94 -9.41 20.50
CA PRO A 143 -17.25 -8.91 20.14
C PRO A 143 -17.46 -8.71 18.64
N TRP A 144 -16.39 -8.44 17.85
CA TRP A 144 -16.53 -8.27 16.42
C TRP A 144 -17.01 -9.57 15.73
N ILE A 145 -16.32 -10.67 15.98
CA ILE A 145 -16.69 -11.99 15.41
C ILE A 145 -18.03 -12.48 15.99
N ALA A 146 -18.32 -12.19 17.27
CA ALA A 146 -19.62 -12.50 17.86
C ALA A 146 -20.75 -11.75 17.14
N GLY A 147 -20.54 -10.45 16.86
CA GLY A 147 -21.50 -9.62 16.13
C GLY A 147 -21.75 -10.10 14.71
N LEU A 148 -20.70 -10.37 13.94
CA LEU A 148 -20.83 -10.93 12.58
C LEU A 148 -21.52 -12.31 12.58
N SER A 149 -21.19 -13.16 13.55
CA SER A 149 -21.82 -14.47 13.69
C SER A 149 -23.30 -14.38 14.03
N ALA A 150 -23.65 -13.55 15.00
CA ALA A 150 -25.04 -13.30 15.40
C ALA A 150 -25.85 -12.70 14.25
N PHE A 151 -25.25 -11.77 13.46
CA PHE A 151 -25.89 -11.18 12.28
C PHE A 151 -26.22 -12.24 11.22
N ARG A 152 -25.26 -13.13 10.90
CA ARG A 152 -25.48 -14.26 9.96
C ARG A 152 -26.50 -15.27 10.45
N LEU A 153 -26.66 -15.41 11.78
CA LEU A 153 -27.69 -16.23 12.40
C LEU A 153 -29.04 -15.50 12.56
N GLN A 154 -29.16 -14.28 12.01
CA GLN A 154 -30.34 -13.44 12.10
C GLN A 154 -30.73 -13.06 13.55
N SER A 155 -29.82 -13.20 14.48
CA SER A 155 -29.96 -12.76 15.88
C SER A 155 -29.62 -11.28 16.00
N TYR A 156 -30.37 -10.42 15.33
CA TYR A 156 -30.03 -9.01 15.09
C TYR A 156 -29.88 -8.18 16.37
N ALA A 157 -30.73 -8.41 17.37
CA ALA A 157 -30.60 -7.70 18.65
C ALA A 157 -29.27 -8.04 19.36
N GLN A 158 -28.87 -9.31 19.32
CA GLN A 158 -27.60 -9.75 19.88
C GLN A 158 -26.41 -9.22 19.06
N ALA A 159 -26.49 -9.26 17.73
CA ALA A 159 -25.49 -8.71 16.84
C ALA A 159 -25.26 -7.22 17.12
N ARG A 160 -26.32 -6.44 17.23
CA ARG A 160 -26.28 -5.01 17.59
C ARG A 160 -25.49 -4.79 18.89
N THR A 161 -25.83 -5.51 19.95
CA THR A 161 -25.15 -5.38 21.25
C THR A 161 -23.64 -5.60 21.15
N TYR A 162 -23.21 -6.60 20.36
CA TYR A 162 -21.78 -6.85 20.17
C TYR A 162 -21.10 -5.74 19.35
N PHE A 163 -21.73 -5.26 18.30
CA PHE A 163 -21.18 -4.19 17.48
C PHE A 163 -21.11 -2.87 18.23
N GLU A 164 -22.13 -2.52 19.02
CA GLU A 164 -22.09 -1.32 19.88
C GLU A 164 -20.93 -1.36 20.88
N ARG A 165 -20.60 -2.53 21.44
CA ARG A 165 -19.43 -2.68 22.33
C ARG A 165 -18.13 -2.34 21.60
N VAL A 166 -17.97 -2.76 20.33
CA VAL A 166 -16.79 -2.43 19.52
C VAL A 166 -16.78 -0.95 19.15
N ALA A 167 -17.93 -0.41 18.75
CA ALA A 167 -18.06 0.99 18.35
C ALA A 167 -17.69 1.99 19.48
N HIS A 168 -17.93 1.61 20.75
CA HIS A 168 -17.63 2.43 21.92
C HIS A 168 -16.31 2.06 22.62
N ASP A 169 -15.53 1.14 22.07
CA ASP A 169 -14.22 0.77 22.62
C ASP A 169 -13.13 1.71 22.08
N ASP A 170 -12.72 2.67 22.89
CA ASP A 170 -11.66 3.63 22.53
C ASP A 170 -10.28 2.97 22.33
N GLY A 171 -10.12 1.72 22.73
CA GLY A 171 -8.92 0.93 22.45
C GLY A 171 -8.86 0.41 21.00
N GLN A 172 -9.96 0.47 20.24
CA GLN A 172 -10.00 0.09 18.83
C GLN A 172 -9.68 1.27 17.92
N ASP A 173 -9.13 0.95 16.73
CA ASP A 173 -8.91 1.98 15.72
C ASP A 173 -10.23 2.54 15.16
N GLU A 174 -10.15 3.73 14.59
CA GLU A 174 -11.31 4.46 14.09
C GLU A 174 -12.03 3.73 12.94
N TRP A 175 -11.30 2.98 12.11
CA TRP A 175 -11.88 2.19 11.02
C TRP A 175 -12.79 1.10 11.57
N LEU A 176 -12.30 0.33 12.53
CA LEU A 176 -13.09 -0.73 13.15
C LEU A 176 -14.27 -0.19 13.95
N ARG A 177 -14.11 0.94 14.66
CA ARG A 177 -15.23 1.58 15.40
C ARG A 177 -16.30 2.07 14.44
N SER A 178 -15.93 2.70 13.34
CA SER A 178 -16.88 3.14 12.31
C SER A 178 -17.60 1.96 11.65
N ALA A 179 -16.87 0.89 11.32
CA ALA A 179 -17.45 -0.35 10.82
C ALA A 179 -18.46 -0.93 11.80
N ALA A 180 -18.11 -1.00 13.08
CA ALA A 180 -18.98 -1.54 14.12
C ALA A 180 -20.26 -0.73 14.31
N ALA A 181 -20.17 0.61 14.33
CA ALA A 181 -21.35 1.47 14.39
C ALA A 181 -22.26 1.27 13.17
N PHE A 182 -21.71 1.15 11.98
CA PHE A 182 -22.45 0.87 10.76
C PHE A 182 -23.15 -0.50 10.80
N TRP A 183 -22.44 -1.56 11.27
CA TRP A 183 -23.02 -2.89 11.41
C TRP A 183 -24.05 -2.98 12.53
N ALA A 184 -23.91 -2.17 13.60
CA ALA A 184 -24.95 -1.99 14.61
C ALA A 184 -26.23 -1.37 14.01
N ALA A 185 -26.09 -0.33 13.15
CA ALA A 185 -27.21 0.28 12.44
C ALA A 185 -27.91 -0.72 11.51
N ARG A 186 -27.15 -1.51 10.75
CA ARG A 186 -27.71 -2.59 9.91
C ARG A 186 -28.43 -3.65 10.73
N SER A 187 -27.90 -3.99 11.90
CA SER A 187 -28.53 -4.93 12.82
C SER A 187 -29.85 -4.40 13.36
N ALA A 188 -29.86 -3.10 13.75
CA ALA A 188 -31.05 -2.42 14.20
C ALA A 188 -32.15 -2.38 13.09
N ALA A 189 -31.77 -2.03 11.87
CA ALA A 189 -32.67 -2.00 10.73
C ALA A 189 -33.28 -3.38 10.44
N SER A 190 -32.44 -4.43 10.39
CA SER A 190 -32.87 -5.80 10.15
C SER A 190 -33.71 -6.39 11.29
N GLY A 191 -33.49 -5.91 12.53
CA GLY A 191 -34.23 -6.31 13.73
C GLY A 191 -35.51 -5.48 13.99
N GLY A 192 -35.89 -4.58 13.07
CA GLY A 192 -37.09 -3.74 13.20
C GLY A 192 -36.98 -2.57 14.18
N GLN A 193 -35.77 -2.22 14.59
CA GLN A 193 -35.48 -1.11 15.53
C GLN A 193 -35.11 0.18 14.76
N ALA A 194 -36.01 0.65 13.89
CA ALA A 194 -35.76 1.75 12.97
C ALA A 194 -35.38 3.08 13.64
N ARG A 195 -35.81 3.32 14.88
CA ARG A 195 -35.54 4.57 15.62
C ARG A 195 -34.06 4.80 15.93
N ASP A 196 -33.28 3.73 16.06
CA ASP A 196 -31.88 3.81 16.50
C ASP A 196 -30.92 3.82 15.30
N VAL A 197 -31.44 3.60 14.11
CA VAL A 197 -30.60 3.47 12.89
C VAL A 197 -29.87 4.78 12.58
N GLU A 198 -30.57 5.90 12.69
CA GLU A 198 -30.01 7.23 12.40
C GLU A 198 -28.85 7.60 13.32
N ASP A 199 -29.01 7.41 14.63
CA ASP A 199 -27.96 7.71 15.61
C ASP A 199 -26.73 6.83 15.42
N LEU A 200 -26.94 5.55 15.10
CA LEU A 200 -25.85 4.60 14.83
C LEU A 200 -25.12 4.92 13.53
N LEU A 201 -25.85 5.28 12.46
CA LEU A 201 -25.23 5.77 11.22
C LEU A 201 -24.49 7.10 11.46
N GLY A 202 -25.05 8.01 12.26
CA GLY A 202 -24.41 9.25 12.67
C GLY A 202 -23.08 8.98 13.39
N THR A 203 -23.05 7.96 14.23
CA THR A 203 -21.81 7.54 14.92
C THR A 203 -20.77 7.02 13.93
N ALA A 204 -21.16 6.19 12.98
CA ALA A 204 -20.25 5.71 11.92
C ALA A 204 -19.73 6.86 11.05
N ALA A 205 -20.60 7.81 10.68
CA ALA A 205 -20.29 8.94 9.82
C ALA A 205 -19.34 9.98 10.44
N ARG A 206 -19.09 9.93 11.77
CA ARG A 206 -18.07 10.78 12.44
C ARG A 206 -16.65 10.52 11.94
N ALA A 207 -16.42 9.36 11.33
CA ALA A 207 -15.16 8.99 10.69
C ALA A 207 -15.28 9.02 9.15
N PRO A 208 -15.44 10.21 8.52
CA PRO A 208 -15.85 10.37 7.13
C PRO A 208 -14.76 9.97 6.10
N HIS A 209 -13.56 9.66 6.55
CA HIS A 209 -12.44 9.15 5.73
C HIS A 209 -12.39 7.62 5.69
N THR A 210 -13.20 6.95 6.50
CA THR A 210 -13.29 5.48 6.53
C THR A 210 -14.34 4.97 5.54
N PHE A 211 -14.18 3.75 5.08
CA PHE A 211 -15.12 3.10 4.17
C PHE A 211 -16.56 3.11 4.67
N TYR A 212 -16.78 2.61 5.89
CA TYR A 212 -18.12 2.56 6.48
C TYR A 212 -18.64 3.94 6.89
N GLY A 213 -17.74 4.85 7.28
CA GLY A 213 -18.12 6.24 7.58
C GLY A 213 -18.64 6.98 6.34
N MET A 214 -18.00 6.77 5.17
CA MET A 214 -18.47 7.32 3.89
C MET A 214 -19.84 6.76 3.51
N ILE A 215 -20.03 5.44 3.62
CA ILE A 215 -21.32 4.79 3.31
C ILE A 215 -22.41 5.30 4.24
N ALA A 216 -22.14 5.39 5.56
CA ALA A 216 -23.10 5.89 6.55
C ALA A 216 -23.50 7.34 6.28
N ALA A 217 -22.52 8.21 6.04
CA ALA A 217 -22.78 9.62 5.71
C ALA A 217 -23.64 9.76 4.44
N ARG A 218 -23.34 8.93 3.41
CA ARG A 218 -24.12 8.96 2.17
C ARG A 218 -25.52 8.41 2.36
N GLN A 219 -25.69 7.37 3.17
CA GLN A 219 -26.99 6.79 3.49
C GLN A 219 -27.88 7.82 4.20
N LEU A 220 -27.35 8.56 5.19
CA LEU A 220 -28.04 9.66 5.86
C LEU A 220 -28.43 10.77 4.87
N ALA A 221 -27.52 11.16 3.99
CA ALA A 221 -27.80 12.19 2.98
C ALA A 221 -28.91 11.76 1.99
N LEU A 222 -28.94 10.52 1.57
CA LEU A 222 -29.98 9.98 0.66
C LEU A 222 -31.35 9.88 1.35
N SER A 223 -31.42 9.72 2.68
CA SER A 223 -32.65 9.72 3.44
C SER A 223 -33.16 11.13 3.80
N GLY A 224 -32.50 12.19 3.34
CA GLY A 224 -32.85 13.57 3.63
C GLY A 224 -32.41 14.05 5.01
N GLN A 225 -31.60 13.27 5.70
CA GLN A 225 -31.10 13.53 7.06
C GLN A 225 -29.61 13.93 7.02
N ALA A 226 -29.25 14.79 6.09
CA ALA A 226 -27.87 15.28 5.99
C ALA A 226 -27.44 15.84 7.35
N LEU A 227 -26.35 15.28 7.89
CA LEU A 227 -25.69 15.86 9.05
C LEU A 227 -25.36 17.31 8.72
N ALA A 228 -25.75 18.24 9.60
CA ALA A 228 -25.45 19.68 9.50
C ALA A 228 -23.93 19.96 9.70
N GLN A 229 -23.10 19.12 9.16
CA GLN A 229 -21.65 19.30 9.15
C GLN A 229 -21.23 19.70 7.75
N ASP A 230 -20.44 20.75 7.66
CA ASP A 230 -19.66 21.07 6.46
C ASP A 230 -19.06 19.78 5.93
N ASP A 231 -19.25 19.53 4.63
CA ASP A 231 -18.69 18.37 3.95
C ASP A 231 -17.23 18.17 4.40
N PRO A 232 -16.93 17.12 5.20
CA PRO A 232 -15.60 16.99 5.80
C PRO A 232 -14.50 16.85 4.76
N ILE A 233 -14.84 16.34 3.55
CA ILE A 233 -13.91 16.33 2.43
C ILE A 233 -13.78 17.72 1.79
N ALA A 234 -14.85 18.52 1.74
CA ALA A 234 -14.77 19.92 1.32
C ALA A 234 -13.94 20.77 2.29
N ALA A 235 -14.11 20.57 3.60
CA ALA A 235 -13.28 21.22 4.62
C ALA A 235 -11.81 20.80 4.53
N LEU A 236 -11.54 19.55 4.15
CA LEU A 236 -10.19 19.05 3.87
C LEU A 236 -9.62 19.66 2.57
N LEU A 237 -10.45 19.91 1.55
CA LEU A 237 -10.04 20.51 0.28
C LEU A 237 -9.68 22.01 0.39
N THR A 238 -10.28 22.74 1.34
CA THR A 238 -10.05 24.17 1.52
C THR A 238 -8.80 24.51 2.34
N LYS A 239 -8.22 23.56 3.04
CA LYS A 239 -7.13 23.80 4.00
C LYS A 239 -5.71 23.59 3.48
N VAL A 240 -5.47 23.15 2.26
CA VAL A 240 -4.11 22.80 1.81
C VAL A 240 -3.79 23.37 0.45
N SER A 241 -3.04 24.48 0.42
CA SER A 241 -2.14 24.79 -0.68
C SER A 241 -0.79 24.13 -0.41
N TYR A 242 -0.32 23.30 -1.32
CA TYR A 242 1.04 22.78 -1.30
C TYR A 242 1.90 23.70 -2.20
N ASP A 243 2.83 24.44 -1.59
CA ASP A 243 3.72 25.36 -2.28
C ASP A 243 4.93 24.66 -2.96
N GLY A 244 4.90 23.34 -3.08
CA GLY A 244 6.03 22.54 -3.54
C GLY A 244 6.97 22.15 -2.38
N PRO A 245 7.94 21.23 -2.62
CA PRO A 245 8.91 20.85 -1.61
C PRO A 245 9.79 22.07 -1.27
N ASP A 246 9.98 22.33 0.03
CA ASP A 246 10.88 23.37 0.49
C ASP A 246 12.33 23.02 0.10
N THR A 247 12.86 23.73 -0.89
CA THR A 247 14.21 23.52 -1.41
C THR A 247 15.29 23.69 -0.35
N VAL A 248 15.05 24.53 0.67
CA VAL A 248 15.99 24.74 1.80
C VAL A 248 16.01 23.52 2.71
N SER A 249 14.84 22.96 3.01
CA SER A 249 14.73 21.73 3.80
C SER A 249 15.31 20.52 3.05
N LEU A 250 15.08 20.40 1.75
CA LEU A 250 15.70 19.37 0.92
C LEU A 250 17.22 19.47 0.89
N ALA A 251 17.79 20.66 0.65
CA ALA A 251 19.23 20.88 0.66
C ALA A 251 19.85 20.54 2.01
N ARG A 252 19.17 20.88 3.10
CA ARG A 252 19.57 20.52 4.46
C ARG A 252 19.56 19.01 4.68
N LEU A 253 18.49 18.30 4.27
CA LEU A 253 18.38 16.86 4.38
C LEU A 253 19.51 16.17 3.60
N LEU A 254 19.74 16.56 2.35
CA LEU A 254 20.83 16.00 1.52
C LEU A 254 22.23 16.24 2.08
N THR A 255 22.40 17.28 2.88
CA THR A 255 23.69 17.58 3.55
C THR A 255 23.81 16.83 4.86
N ALA A 256 22.74 16.67 5.62
CA ALA A 256 22.73 16.11 6.95
C ALA A 256 22.64 14.58 6.96
N ASP A 257 21.93 13.97 5.99
CA ASP A 257 21.72 12.52 5.95
C ASP A 257 22.40 11.87 4.71
N PRO A 258 23.43 11.04 4.92
CA PRO A 258 24.11 10.35 3.81
C PRO A 258 23.18 9.48 2.94
N ARG A 259 22.10 8.96 3.50
CA ARG A 259 21.12 8.14 2.77
C ARG A 259 20.31 8.99 1.80
N ALA A 260 19.88 10.18 2.24
CA ALA A 260 19.18 11.13 1.37
C ALA A 260 20.07 11.55 0.19
N ARG A 261 21.36 11.83 0.47
CA ARG A 261 22.33 12.13 -0.58
C ARG A 261 22.52 10.97 -1.53
N ARG A 262 22.63 9.71 -1.02
CA ARG A 262 22.74 8.51 -1.86
C ARG A 262 21.49 8.31 -2.71
N ALA A 263 20.29 8.49 -2.15
CA ALA A 263 19.06 8.38 -2.91
C ALA A 263 19.04 9.34 -4.10
N ALA A 264 19.39 10.61 -3.88
CA ALA A 264 19.48 11.61 -4.94
C ALA A 264 20.58 11.28 -5.97
N ALA A 265 21.75 10.82 -5.52
CA ALA A 265 22.85 10.43 -6.40
C ALA A 265 22.51 9.20 -7.26
N LEU A 266 21.84 8.20 -6.70
CA LEU A 266 21.35 7.03 -7.43
C LEU A 266 20.30 7.43 -8.45
N ALA A 267 19.36 8.31 -8.08
CA ALA A 267 18.36 8.83 -9.01
C ALA A 267 19.01 9.62 -10.16
N GLN A 268 20.02 10.44 -9.87
CA GLN A 268 20.77 11.22 -10.88
C GLN A 268 21.43 10.34 -11.93
N ILE A 269 21.88 9.15 -11.56
CA ILE A 269 22.52 8.20 -12.50
C ILE A 269 21.53 7.19 -13.10
N GLY A 270 20.22 7.32 -12.81
CA GLY A 270 19.19 6.45 -13.35
C GLY A 270 18.97 5.14 -12.59
N ARG A 271 19.58 4.99 -11.39
CA ARG A 271 19.41 3.80 -10.52
C ARG A 271 18.22 3.95 -9.60
N TRP A 272 17.04 4.09 -10.20
CA TRP A 272 15.80 4.42 -9.48
C TRP A 272 15.37 3.37 -8.46
N ALA A 273 15.59 2.07 -8.74
CA ALA A 273 15.28 0.99 -7.82
C ALA A 273 16.05 1.12 -6.50
N GLU A 274 17.34 1.39 -6.61
CA GLU A 274 18.21 1.57 -5.45
C GLU A 274 17.94 2.91 -4.74
N ALA A 275 17.65 3.98 -5.49
CA ALA A 275 17.20 5.25 -4.92
C ALA A 275 15.93 5.05 -4.08
N GLY A 276 14.94 4.32 -4.59
CA GLY A 276 13.71 3.98 -3.87
C GLY A 276 13.97 3.14 -2.60
N GLN A 277 14.98 2.26 -2.61
CA GLN A 277 15.38 1.51 -1.41
C GLN A 277 15.92 2.42 -0.32
N GLU A 278 16.80 3.39 -0.66
CA GLU A 278 17.32 4.37 0.30
C GLU A 278 16.22 5.30 0.84
N LEU A 279 15.27 5.72 -0.01
CA LEU A 279 14.11 6.52 0.41
C LEU A 279 13.24 5.76 1.42
N ARG A 280 12.92 4.50 1.15
CA ARG A 280 12.13 3.67 2.08
C ARG A 280 12.84 3.45 3.40
N ALA A 281 14.15 3.22 3.36
CA ALA A 281 14.97 3.09 4.56
C ALA A 281 14.94 4.38 5.40
N GLY A 282 15.08 5.54 4.75
CA GLY A 282 14.99 6.83 5.43
C GLY A 282 13.62 7.10 6.05
N LEU A 283 12.54 6.84 5.29
CA LEU A 283 11.16 6.98 5.78
C LEU A 283 10.86 6.04 6.97
N SER A 284 11.35 4.80 6.91
CA SER A 284 11.18 3.84 8.01
C SER A 284 11.87 4.28 9.29
N LEU A 285 13.10 4.81 9.20
CA LEU A 285 13.86 5.30 10.36
C LEU A 285 13.34 6.64 10.88
N ALA A 286 12.62 7.40 10.08
CA ALA A 286 11.98 8.66 10.45
C ALA A 286 10.52 8.48 10.94
N SER A 287 10.06 7.24 11.16
CA SER A 287 8.65 6.92 11.47
C SER A 287 8.09 7.69 12.67
N ASP A 288 8.92 7.89 13.69
CA ASP A 288 8.53 8.48 14.97
C ASP A 288 8.72 10.01 15.03
N ASP A 289 9.31 10.61 13.99
CA ASP A 289 9.49 12.08 13.86
C ASP A 289 8.69 12.62 12.68
N PRO A 290 7.55 13.30 12.92
CA PRO A 290 6.69 13.82 11.86
C PRO A 290 7.41 14.80 10.92
N LYS A 291 8.35 15.59 11.44
CA LYS A 291 9.12 16.55 10.64
C LYS A 291 10.11 15.84 9.72
N ALA A 292 10.92 14.95 10.29
CA ALA A 292 11.87 14.16 9.51
C ALA A 292 11.14 13.32 8.45
N ARG A 293 9.99 12.73 8.80
CA ARG A 293 9.13 12.00 7.86
C ARG A 293 8.62 12.90 6.73
N GLY A 294 8.24 14.14 7.04
CA GLY A 294 7.87 15.16 6.05
C GLY A 294 9.00 15.45 5.08
N ASP A 295 10.20 15.74 5.59
CA ASP A 295 11.38 16.05 4.76
C ASP A 295 11.76 14.87 3.83
N TRP A 296 11.66 13.62 4.31
CA TRP A 296 11.88 12.42 3.48
C TRP A 296 10.79 12.20 2.43
N THR A 297 9.54 12.51 2.76
CA THR A 297 8.42 12.46 1.81
C THR A 297 8.61 13.48 0.69
N ASP A 298 9.00 14.70 1.06
CA ASP A 298 9.28 15.76 0.10
C ASP A 298 10.45 15.42 -0.82
N LEU A 299 11.50 14.78 -0.29
CA LEU A 299 12.61 14.27 -1.11
C LEU A 299 12.12 13.20 -2.11
N ALA A 300 11.31 12.26 -1.66
CA ALA A 300 10.76 11.23 -2.53
C ALA A 300 9.91 11.82 -3.65
N LEU A 301 9.04 12.79 -3.33
CA LEU A 301 8.23 13.52 -4.31
C LEU A 301 9.10 14.30 -5.31
N ALA A 302 10.09 15.03 -4.81
CA ALA A 302 10.97 15.85 -5.64
C ALA A 302 11.84 14.99 -6.60
N LEU A 303 12.30 13.82 -6.16
CA LEU A 303 13.02 12.89 -7.03
C LEU A 303 12.09 12.27 -8.07
N ASN A 304 10.85 11.90 -7.69
CA ASN A 304 9.85 11.39 -8.63
C ASN A 304 9.43 12.41 -9.69
N GLU A 305 9.47 13.73 -9.40
CA GLU A 305 9.22 14.77 -10.38
C GLU A 305 10.27 14.80 -11.51
N LYS A 306 11.50 14.37 -11.23
CA LYS A 306 12.58 14.26 -12.22
C LYS A 306 12.54 12.98 -13.05
N ALA A 307 11.86 11.95 -12.58
CA ALA A 307 11.63 10.76 -13.39
C ALA A 307 10.76 11.15 -14.60
N PRO A 308 11.02 10.61 -15.81
CA PRO A 308 10.24 10.93 -17.03
C PRO A 308 8.73 10.72 -16.90
N LEU A 309 8.28 10.28 -15.76
CA LEU A 309 6.93 9.87 -15.40
C LEU A 309 6.11 10.93 -14.68
N ASN A 310 6.74 11.97 -14.14
CA ASN A 310 6.11 12.94 -13.27
C ASN A 310 6.40 14.38 -13.68
N ALA A 311 6.39 14.67 -14.97
CA ALA A 311 6.44 16.05 -15.44
C ALA A 311 5.08 16.72 -15.23
N GLY A 312 4.79 17.21 -14.05
CA GLY A 312 3.69 18.14 -13.84
C GLY A 312 2.92 18.07 -12.54
N ARG A 313 2.88 19.14 -11.86
CA ARG A 313 2.12 19.65 -10.70
C ARG A 313 2.24 18.89 -9.37
N PRO A 314 2.46 19.65 -8.28
CA PRO A 314 2.61 19.09 -6.92
C PRO A 314 1.35 18.37 -6.46
N ALA A 315 1.55 17.31 -5.68
CA ALA A 315 0.50 16.54 -5.07
C ALA A 315 -0.34 17.40 -4.09
N LYS A 316 -1.65 17.27 -4.15
CA LYS A 316 -2.56 17.91 -3.21
C LYS A 316 -2.69 17.03 -1.97
N ARG A 317 -2.33 17.54 -0.80
CA ARG A 317 -2.52 16.85 0.48
C ARG A 317 -3.92 17.13 1.01
N VAL A 318 -4.60 16.10 1.50
CA VAL A 318 -5.93 16.21 2.08
C VAL A 318 -5.90 15.52 3.45
N GLY A 319 -6.03 16.31 4.51
CA GLY A 319 -6.20 15.91 5.90
C GLY A 319 -5.42 14.69 6.36
N GLY A 320 -4.30 14.80 7.02
CA GLY A 320 -3.52 13.72 7.66
C GLY A 320 -3.12 12.51 6.79
N GLU A 321 -3.88 12.18 5.75
CA GLU A 321 -3.55 11.20 4.72
C GLU A 321 -3.29 11.92 3.38
N ASP A 322 -2.14 11.64 2.76
CA ASP A 322 -1.78 12.20 1.47
C ASP A 322 -2.54 11.49 0.35
N TYR A 323 -3.28 12.27 -0.46
CA TYR A 323 -3.89 11.83 -1.72
C TYR A 323 -3.17 12.49 -2.89
N PRO A 324 -1.97 12.03 -3.24
CA PRO A 324 -1.19 12.62 -4.31
C PRO A 324 -1.90 12.41 -5.66
N LEU A 325 -1.78 13.42 -6.54
CA LEU A 325 -2.30 13.38 -7.90
C LEU A 325 -1.13 13.60 -8.91
N PRO A 326 -0.10 12.72 -8.90
CA PRO A 326 0.94 12.80 -9.92
C PRO A 326 0.32 12.51 -11.30
N PRO A 327 0.89 13.05 -12.39
CA PRO A 327 0.38 12.78 -13.73
C PRO A 327 0.71 11.34 -14.14
N LEU A 328 -0.22 10.41 -13.92
CA LEU A 328 -0.09 9.05 -14.41
C LEU A 328 -0.43 9.02 -15.91
N ALA A 329 0.39 8.35 -16.70
CA ALA A 329 0.24 8.22 -18.15
C ALA A 329 0.32 6.74 -18.58
N PRO A 330 -0.79 5.97 -18.47
CA PRO A 330 -0.82 4.61 -18.94
C PRO A 330 -0.58 4.54 -20.46
N LYS A 331 0.14 3.53 -20.92
CA LYS A 331 0.30 3.27 -22.35
C LYS A 331 -1.06 2.96 -22.97
N GLY A 332 -1.50 3.81 -23.90
CA GLY A 332 -2.83 3.73 -24.49
C GLY A 332 -3.92 4.50 -23.75
N GLY A 333 -3.57 5.21 -22.67
CA GLY A 333 -4.50 6.00 -21.87
C GLY A 333 -5.19 5.21 -20.75
N PHE A 334 -6.16 5.86 -20.11
CA PHE A 334 -6.98 5.22 -19.07
C PHE A 334 -8.11 4.42 -19.75
N THR A 335 -8.21 3.13 -19.42
CA THR A 335 -9.24 2.19 -19.89
C THR A 335 -10.27 1.89 -18.82
N ILE A 336 -9.95 2.20 -17.56
CA ILE A 336 -10.87 2.19 -16.43
C ILE A 336 -10.89 3.58 -15.79
N ASP A 337 -11.83 3.82 -14.86
CA ASP A 337 -11.92 5.09 -14.17
C ASP A 337 -10.56 5.52 -13.59
N LYS A 338 -10.16 6.75 -13.90
CA LYS A 338 -8.89 7.32 -13.50
C LYS A 338 -8.72 7.31 -11.97
N ALA A 339 -9.76 7.63 -11.22
CA ALA A 339 -9.73 7.63 -9.77
C ALA A 339 -9.47 6.22 -9.20
N MET A 340 -9.96 5.17 -9.87
CA MET A 340 -9.67 3.79 -9.48
C MET A 340 -8.20 3.44 -9.67
N VAL A 341 -7.59 3.84 -10.77
CA VAL A 341 -6.15 3.65 -10.99
C VAL A 341 -5.35 4.33 -9.88
N TYR A 342 -5.70 5.58 -9.51
CA TYR A 342 -5.03 6.30 -8.42
C TYR A 342 -5.22 5.61 -7.06
N ALA A 343 -6.42 5.09 -6.78
CA ALA A 343 -6.71 4.38 -5.53
C ALA A 343 -5.89 3.08 -5.42
N LEU A 344 -5.82 2.30 -6.50
CA LEU A 344 -5.01 1.09 -6.56
C LEU A 344 -3.51 1.41 -6.39
N VAL A 345 -2.97 2.34 -7.20
CA VAL A 345 -1.56 2.73 -7.13
C VAL A 345 -1.18 3.26 -5.75
N ARG A 346 -2.07 4.05 -5.11
CA ARG A 346 -1.87 4.53 -3.75
C ARG A 346 -1.75 3.38 -2.76
N GLN A 347 -2.63 2.40 -2.83
CA GLN A 347 -2.65 1.26 -1.91
C GLN A 347 -1.49 0.30 -2.17
N GLU A 348 -1.15 0.05 -3.43
CA GLU A 348 -0.16 -0.95 -3.85
C GLU A 348 1.29 -0.48 -3.61
N SER A 349 1.63 0.68 -4.14
CA SER A 349 3.01 1.15 -4.16
C SER A 349 3.23 2.50 -3.48
N ARG A 350 2.17 3.20 -3.07
CA ARG A 350 2.23 4.63 -2.68
C ARG A 350 2.90 5.48 -3.76
N PHE A 351 2.59 5.17 -5.02
CA PHE A 351 3.15 5.82 -6.21
C PHE A 351 4.65 5.58 -6.42
N ASP A 352 5.24 4.55 -5.82
CA ASP A 352 6.62 4.12 -6.12
C ASP A 352 6.63 3.22 -7.37
N PRO A 353 7.13 3.71 -8.52
CA PRO A 353 7.14 2.93 -9.76
C PRO A 353 8.13 1.75 -9.71
N LEU A 354 9.06 1.79 -8.76
CA LEU A 354 10.12 0.80 -8.61
C LEU A 354 9.87 -0.14 -7.45
N ALA A 355 8.68 -0.10 -6.86
CA ALA A 355 8.31 -1.00 -5.79
C ALA A 355 8.38 -2.46 -6.27
N VAL A 356 9.12 -3.28 -5.51
CA VAL A 356 9.15 -4.74 -5.68
C VAL A 356 8.94 -5.37 -4.31
N SER A 357 7.87 -6.15 -4.17
CA SER A 357 7.58 -6.85 -2.92
C SER A 357 8.48 -8.06 -2.71
N GLY A 358 8.55 -8.57 -1.47
CA GLY A 358 9.26 -9.82 -1.18
C GLY A 358 8.69 -11.04 -1.92
N ALA A 359 7.43 -10.99 -2.36
CA ALA A 359 6.75 -12.02 -3.14
C ALA A 359 6.90 -11.83 -4.65
N GLY A 360 7.58 -10.77 -5.12
CA GLY A 360 7.82 -10.48 -6.53
C GLY A 360 6.75 -9.65 -7.22
N ALA A 361 5.80 -9.06 -6.48
CA ALA A 361 4.89 -8.08 -7.04
C ALA A 361 5.66 -6.82 -7.45
N THR A 362 5.43 -6.27 -8.65
CA THR A 362 6.33 -5.29 -9.26
C THR A 362 5.59 -4.06 -9.78
N GLY A 363 6.17 -2.88 -9.52
CA GLY A 363 5.79 -1.58 -10.07
C GLY A 363 4.61 -0.90 -9.39
N LEU A 364 4.08 0.16 -10.04
CA LEU A 364 3.02 1.03 -9.48
C LEU A 364 1.80 0.26 -8.99
N MET A 365 1.33 -0.72 -9.74
CA MET A 365 0.14 -1.50 -9.44
C MET A 365 0.48 -2.89 -8.85
N GLN A 366 1.74 -3.11 -8.41
CA GLN A 366 2.23 -4.32 -7.74
C GLN A 366 1.73 -5.62 -8.40
N LEU A 367 2.03 -5.75 -9.68
CA LEU A 367 1.58 -6.90 -10.45
C LEU A 367 2.44 -8.14 -10.15
N MET A 368 1.81 -9.22 -9.75
CA MET A 368 2.45 -10.53 -9.67
C MET A 368 2.78 -11.06 -11.07
N PRO A 369 3.88 -11.82 -11.26
CA PRO A 369 4.28 -12.34 -12.57
C PRO A 369 3.15 -13.04 -13.33
N ILE A 370 2.38 -13.89 -12.66
CA ILE A 370 1.24 -14.62 -13.24
C ILE A 370 0.12 -13.66 -13.69
N ALA A 371 -0.19 -12.67 -12.88
CA ALA A 371 -1.22 -11.67 -13.20
C ALA A 371 -0.79 -10.82 -14.39
N ALA A 372 0.47 -10.37 -14.41
CA ALA A 372 1.05 -9.58 -15.49
C ALA A 372 1.09 -10.36 -16.82
N ALA A 373 1.59 -11.58 -16.80
CA ALA A 373 1.67 -12.44 -17.99
C ALA A 373 0.29 -12.66 -18.61
N ARG A 374 -0.70 -12.96 -17.76
CA ARG A 374 -2.08 -13.15 -18.18
C ARG A 374 -2.70 -11.91 -18.80
N ALA A 375 -2.54 -10.76 -18.14
CA ALA A 375 -3.14 -9.51 -18.57
C ALA A 375 -2.48 -8.95 -19.83
N ALA A 376 -1.15 -9.04 -19.91
CA ALA A 376 -0.40 -8.59 -21.08
C ALA A 376 -0.43 -9.57 -22.27
N GLY A 377 -0.82 -10.84 -22.03
CA GLY A 377 -0.70 -11.91 -23.03
C GLY A 377 0.75 -12.22 -23.38
N ASP A 378 1.69 -12.07 -22.42
CA ASP A 378 3.12 -12.27 -22.60
C ASP A 378 3.71 -13.13 -21.47
N ASP A 379 3.95 -14.41 -21.78
CA ASP A 379 4.50 -15.37 -20.82
C ASP A 379 5.95 -15.07 -20.41
N LYS A 380 6.66 -14.19 -21.10
CA LYS A 380 8.02 -13.78 -20.69
C LYS A 380 8.00 -13.07 -19.32
N LEU A 381 6.91 -12.43 -18.97
CA LEU A 381 6.70 -11.78 -17.66
C LEU A 381 6.68 -12.77 -16.49
N LEU A 382 6.51 -14.07 -16.73
CA LEU A 382 6.65 -15.10 -15.70
C LEU A 382 8.10 -15.26 -15.22
N ALA A 383 9.06 -15.04 -16.11
CA ALA A 383 10.49 -15.19 -15.81
C ALA A 383 11.19 -13.87 -15.52
N ASP A 384 10.76 -12.78 -16.17
CA ASP A 384 11.36 -11.45 -16.04
C ASP A 384 10.27 -10.38 -15.92
N THR A 385 10.15 -9.81 -14.73
CA THR A 385 9.22 -8.72 -14.43
C THR A 385 9.83 -7.33 -14.61
N SER A 386 11.07 -7.21 -15.07
CA SER A 386 11.73 -5.91 -15.26
C SER A 386 10.96 -4.94 -16.16
N PRO A 387 10.23 -5.37 -17.23
CA PRO A 387 9.38 -4.46 -18.00
C PRO A 387 8.28 -3.78 -17.19
N LEU A 388 7.84 -4.39 -16.08
CA LEU A 388 6.83 -3.79 -15.16
C LEU A 388 7.37 -2.63 -14.34
N LEU A 389 8.66 -2.37 -14.36
CA LEU A 389 9.25 -1.18 -13.77
C LEU A 389 9.08 0.07 -14.64
N ASP A 390 8.67 -0.11 -15.92
CA ASP A 390 8.15 1.00 -16.73
C ASP A 390 6.73 1.31 -16.29
N PRO A 391 6.48 2.49 -15.73
CA PRO A 391 5.19 2.82 -15.15
C PRO A 391 4.07 2.93 -16.16
N SER A 392 4.37 3.41 -17.37
CA SER A 392 3.38 3.52 -18.43
C SER A 392 2.88 2.13 -18.85
N PHE A 393 3.80 1.18 -18.95
CA PHE A 393 3.50 -0.23 -19.22
C PHE A 393 2.81 -0.89 -18.03
N ASN A 394 3.31 -0.67 -16.80
CA ASN A 394 2.73 -1.23 -15.58
C ASN A 394 1.27 -0.80 -15.40
N LEU A 395 0.98 0.50 -15.56
CA LEU A 395 -0.38 1.04 -15.49
C LEU A 395 -1.30 0.45 -16.54
N ARG A 396 -0.81 0.20 -17.76
CA ARG A 396 -1.60 -0.46 -18.79
C ARG A 396 -1.96 -1.88 -18.39
N VAL A 397 -0.93 -2.68 -18.04
CA VAL A 397 -1.13 -4.10 -17.67
C VAL A 397 -1.99 -4.23 -16.41
N GLY A 398 -1.85 -3.31 -15.44
CA GLY A 398 -2.67 -3.30 -14.24
C GLY A 398 -4.16 -3.03 -14.52
N GLN A 399 -4.47 -2.12 -15.43
CA GLN A 399 -5.86 -1.87 -15.89
C GLN A 399 -6.40 -3.10 -16.65
N ASP A 400 -5.58 -3.69 -17.53
CA ASP A 400 -5.96 -4.90 -18.27
C ASP A 400 -6.26 -6.06 -17.30
N TYR A 401 -5.47 -6.20 -16.22
CA TYR A 401 -5.70 -7.21 -15.19
C TYR A 401 -6.98 -6.94 -14.39
N PHE A 402 -7.24 -5.69 -14.01
CA PHE A 402 -8.46 -5.33 -13.30
C PHE A 402 -9.71 -5.60 -14.15
N THR A 403 -9.67 -5.25 -15.44
CA THR A 403 -10.74 -5.57 -16.40
C THR A 403 -10.90 -7.08 -16.57
N TRP A 404 -9.78 -7.82 -16.68
CA TRP A 404 -9.82 -9.28 -16.77
C TRP A 404 -10.50 -9.92 -15.55
N LEU A 405 -10.26 -9.39 -14.34
CA LEU A 405 -10.93 -9.90 -13.13
C LEU A 405 -12.44 -9.77 -13.21
N MET A 406 -12.96 -8.66 -13.71
CA MET A 406 -14.40 -8.46 -13.88
C MET A 406 -14.99 -9.36 -14.98
N ASP A 407 -14.35 -9.38 -16.14
CA ASP A 407 -14.94 -10.02 -17.34
C ASP A 407 -14.79 -11.55 -17.33
N ARG A 408 -13.64 -12.06 -16.92
CA ARG A 408 -13.30 -13.47 -17.01
C ARG A 408 -13.04 -14.12 -15.67
N GLY A 409 -12.44 -13.40 -14.74
CA GLY A 409 -12.09 -13.92 -13.42
C GLY A 409 -13.32 -14.16 -12.55
N LEU A 410 -14.26 -13.23 -12.55
CA LEU A 410 -15.46 -13.23 -11.71
C LEU A 410 -16.75 -13.29 -12.52
N GLN A 411 -16.70 -12.94 -13.80
CA GLN A 411 -17.87 -12.78 -14.67
C GLN A 411 -18.94 -11.87 -14.04
N SER A 412 -18.50 -10.80 -13.38
CA SER A 412 -19.34 -9.86 -12.66
C SER A 412 -18.74 -8.44 -12.74
N PRO A 413 -19.55 -7.42 -13.00
CA PRO A 413 -19.12 -6.03 -12.99
C PRO A 413 -18.99 -5.45 -11.57
N ASP A 414 -19.08 -6.27 -10.53
CA ASP A 414 -19.08 -5.85 -9.13
C ASP A 414 -17.71 -5.34 -8.70
N LEU A 415 -17.66 -4.07 -8.34
CA LEU A 415 -16.47 -3.36 -7.99
C LEU A 415 -15.79 -3.91 -6.72
N PHE A 416 -16.57 -4.24 -5.68
CA PHE A 416 -16.02 -4.75 -4.42
C PHE A 416 -15.39 -6.13 -4.61
N ARG A 417 -16.03 -6.97 -5.42
CA ARG A 417 -15.50 -8.28 -5.79
C ARG A 417 -14.23 -8.17 -6.60
N ALA A 418 -14.18 -7.23 -7.56
CA ALA A 418 -12.98 -7.00 -8.36
C ALA A 418 -11.80 -6.52 -7.50
N VAL A 419 -12.03 -5.56 -6.61
CA VAL A 419 -11.00 -5.06 -5.68
C VAL A 419 -10.53 -6.15 -4.71
N ALA A 420 -11.45 -6.95 -4.16
CA ALA A 420 -11.09 -8.09 -3.29
C ALA A 420 -10.28 -9.15 -4.03
N ALA A 421 -10.66 -9.46 -5.28
CA ALA A 421 -9.96 -10.44 -6.09
C ALA A 421 -8.60 -9.96 -6.59
N TYR A 422 -8.41 -8.65 -6.74
CA TYR A 422 -7.13 -8.06 -7.10
C TYR A 422 -6.05 -8.38 -6.05
N ASN A 423 -6.37 -8.22 -4.77
CA ASN A 423 -5.45 -8.52 -3.66
C ASN A 423 -5.45 -10.01 -3.27
N GLY A 424 -6.63 -10.59 -2.99
CA GLY A 424 -6.76 -11.94 -2.43
C GLY A 424 -6.90 -13.07 -3.45
N GLY A 425 -6.98 -12.74 -4.73
CA GLY A 425 -7.24 -13.67 -5.83
C GLY A 425 -8.70 -14.10 -5.94
N PRO A 426 -9.18 -14.41 -7.16
CA PRO A 426 -10.59 -14.74 -7.41
C PRO A 426 -11.03 -16.05 -6.75
N GLY A 427 -10.13 -17.02 -6.59
CA GLY A 427 -10.48 -18.33 -6.03
C GLY A 427 -10.94 -18.27 -4.57
N THR A 428 -10.33 -17.45 -3.73
CA THR A 428 -10.73 -17.26 -2.34
C THR A 428 -12.09 -16.57 -2.27
N LEU A 429 -12.28 -15.54 -3.08
CA LEU A 429 -13.54 -14.79 -3.14
C LEU A 429 -14.72 -15.68 -3.54
N ILE A 430 -14.58 -16.49 -4.59
CA ILE A 430 -15.63 -17.41 -5.07
C ILE A 430 -16.06 -18.38 -3.98
N LYS A 431 -15.11 -18.97 -3.25
CA LYS A 431 -15.42 -19.88 -2.13
C LYS A 431 -16.25 -19.21 -1.03
N VAL A 432 -15.89 -17.99 -0.65
CA VAL A 432 -16.63 -17.25 0.38
C VAL A 432 -18.01 -16.85 -0.13
N GLN A 433 -18.11 -16.47 -1.38
CA GLN A 433 -19.39 -16.15 -2.04
C GLN A 433 -20.35 -17.36 -2.03
N GLU A 434 -19.85 -18.55 -2.36
CA GLU A 434 -20.63 -19.80 -2.27
C GLU A 434 -21.12 -20.08 -0.84
N GLN A 435 -20.28 -19.85 0.18
CA GLN A 435 -20.66 -19.99 1.59
C GLN A 435 -21.75 -19.02 2.04
N LEU A 436 -21.90 -17.89 1.34
CA LEU A 436 -22.89 -16.86 1.64
C LEU A 436 -24.15 -16.94 0.76
N GLY A 437 -24.32 -18.00 -0.01
CA GLY A 437 -25.51 -18.25 -0.83
C GLY A 437 -25.37 -17.89 -2.30
N GLY A 438 -24.14 -17.64 -2.78
CA GLY A 438 -23.86 -17.45 -4.21
C GLY A 438 -23.68 -15.99 -4.62
N ALA A 439 -23.87 -15.71 -5.92
CA ALA A 439 -23.56 -14.43 -6.54
C ALA A 439 -24.36 -13.24 -5.96
N ASP A 440 -25.55 -13.47 -5.48
CA ASP A 440 -26.44 -12.44 -4.93
C ASP A 440 -26.22 -12.16 -3.43
N CYS A 441 -25.15 -12.69 -2.84
CA CYS A 441 -24.84 -12.43 -1.44
C CYS A 441 -24.57 -10.94 -1.18
N ASP A 442 -24.85 -10.52 0.06
CA ASP A 442 -24.62 -9.14 0.50
C ASP A 442 -23.14 -8.74 0.31
N PRO A 443 -22.85 -7.68 -0.46
CA PRO A 443 -21.47 -7.31 -0.78
C PRO A 443 -20.64 -6.89 0.44
N LEU A 444 -21.23 -6.25 1.43
CA LEU A 444 -20.53 -5.85 2.65
C LEU A 444 -20.28 -7.06 3.56
N LEU A 445 -21.25 -7.97 3.66
CA LEU A 445 -21.06 -9.22 4.40
C LEU A 445 -20.01 -10.12 3.72
N LEU A 446 -19.93 -10.09 2.40
CA LEU A 446 -18.90 -10.80 1.65
C LEU A 446 -17.49 -10.29 2.03
N ILE A 447 -17.30 -8.97 2.07
CA ILE A 447 -16.02 -8.36 2.49
C ILE A 447 -15.65 -8.86 3.89
N GLU A 448 -16.56 -8.73 4.87
CA GLU A 448 -16.30 -9.13 6.26
C GLU A 448 -16.15 -10.66 6.47
N SER A 449 -16.54 -11.44 5.48
CA SER A 449 -16.39 -12.91 5.52
C SER A 449 -15.12 -13.41 4.82
N LEU A 450 -14.32 -12.52 4.21
CA LEU A 450 -13.02 -12.90 3.65
C LEU A 450 -12.05 -13.29 4.77
N PRO A 451 -11.35 -14.44 4.67
CA PRO A 451 -10.51 -14.94 5.77
C PRO A 451 -9.27 -14.08 6.03
N ALA A 452 -8.69 -13.48 4.99
CA ALA A 452 -7.50 -12.64 5.11
C ALA A 452 -7.87 -11.23 5.58
N LEU A 453 -7.41 -10.84 6.78
CA LEU A 453 -7.57 -9.47 7.30
C LEU A 453 -6.97 -8.43 6.33
N GLU A 454 -5.84 -8.76 5.70
CA GLU A 454 -5.21 -7.91 4.71
C GLU A 454 -6.15 -7.58 3.56
N THR A 455 -6.85 -8.57 3.01
CA THR A 455 -7.78 -8.38 1.89
C THR A 455 -9.01 -7.56 2.30
N ARG A 456 -9.56 -7.75 3.51
CA ARG A 456 -10.65 -6.91 4.02
C ARG A 456 -10.24 -5.45 4.11
N ASN A 457 -9.13 -5.18 4.80
CA ASN A 457 -8.57 -3.84 4.94
C ASN A 457 -8.20 -3.23 3.58
N TYR A 458 -7.75 -4.05 2.62
CA TYR A 458 -7.45 -3.62 1.28
C TYR A 458 -8.70 -3.07 0.57
N VAL A 459 -9.80 -3.82 0.59
CA VAL A 459 -11.06 -3.37 -0.02
C VAL A 459 -11.53 -2.06 0.59
N GLU A 460 -11.57 -1.97 1.90
CA GLU A 460 -12.00 -0.75 2.59
C GLU A 460 -11.14 0.46 2.21
N LYS A 461 -9.81 0.30 2.24
CA LYS A 461 -8.86 1.40 1.94
C LYS A 461 -8.88 1.81 0.47
N VAL A 462 -8.96 0.85 -0.45
CA VAL A 462 -9.05 1.16 -1.89
C VAL A 462 -10.36 1.87 -2.21
N MET A 463 -11.48 1.40 -1.67
CA MET A 463 -12.79 2.00 -1.94
C MET A 463 -12.92 3.40 -1.33
N ALA A 464 -12.49 3.59 -0.08
CA ALA A 464 -12.45 4.93 0.52
C ALA A 464 -11.54 5.87 -0.28
N SER A 465 -10.38 5.39 -0.74
CA SER A 465 -9.49 6.17 -1.61
C SER A 465 -10.12 6.48 -2.96
N TYR A 466 -10.81 5.51 -3.55
CA TYR A 466 -11.49 5.67 -4.83
C TYR A 466 -12.52 6.81 -4.79
N TRP A 467 -13.44 6.78 -3.83
CA TRP A 467 -14.45 7.82 -3.68
C TRP A 467 -13.84 9.18 -3.33
N THR A 468 -12.75 9.19 -2.55
CA THR A 468 -11.99 10.42 -2.29
C THR A 468 -11.36 10.98 -3.57
N TYR A 469 -10.70 10.14 -4.39
CA TYR A 469 -10.12 10.60 -5.65
C TYR A 469 -11.18 11.08 -6.66
N ARG A 470 -12.32 10.41 -6.74
CA ARG A 470 -13.43 10.90 -7.58
C ARG A 470 -13.83 12.31 -7.19
N LYS A 471 -14.02 12.56 -5.90
CA LYS A 471 -14.36 13.88 -5.40
C LYS A 471 -13.25 14.91 -5.65
N LEU A 472 -11.98 14.55 -5.45
CA LEU A 472 -10.82 15.39 -5.76
C LEU A 472 -10.74 15.76 -7.25
N MET A 473 -11.20 14.89 -8.11
CA MET A 473 -11.28 15.08 -9.57
C MET A 473 -12.57 15.77 -10.02
N GLY A 474 -13.47 16.12 -9.09
CA GLY A 474 -14.73 16.80 -9.39
C GLY A 474 -15.82 15.88 -9.96
N SER A 475 -15.72 14.57 -9.70
CA SER A 475 -16.68 13.57 -10.19
C SER A 475 -17.56 13.05 -9.06
N GLU A 476 -18.82 12.78 -9.36
CA GLU A 476 -19.75 12.11 -8.43
C GLU A 476 -19.41 10.62 -8.30
N SER A 477 -19.74 10.02 -7.16
CA SER A 477 -19.51 8.60 -6.87
C SER A 477 -20.83 7.84 -6.82
N LYS A 478 -21.37 7.46 -7.99
CA LYS A 478 -22.62 6.70 -8.08
C LYS A 478 -22.50 5.29 -7.50
N THR A 479 -21.29 4.73 -7.46
CA THR A 479 -21.02 3.47 -6.75
C THR A 479 -21.18 3.62 -5.24
N LEU A 480 -20.85 4.79 -4.66
CA LEU A 480 -21.15 5.10 -3.26
C LEU A 480 -22.65 5.21 -3.01
N ASP A 481 -23.38 5.81 -3.93
CA ASP A 481 -24.85 5.89 -3.86
C ASP A 481 -25.48 4.50 -3.91
N ALA A 482 -24.99 3.65 -4.80
CA ALA A 482 -25.47 2.28 -4.94
C ALA A 482 -25.29 1.47 -3.65
N VAL A 483 -24.11 1.48 -3.04
CA VAL A 483 -23.88 0.76 -1.78
C VAL A 483 -24.66 1.36 -0.61
N ALA A 484 -24.76 2.69 -0.52
CA ALA A 484 -25.55 3.38 0.50
C ALA A 484 -27.05 3.09 0.37
N SER A 485 -27.55 2.86 -0.85
CA SER A 485 -28.93 2.45 -1.12
C SER A 485 -29.16 0.94 -0.95
N GLY A 486 -28.16 0.16 -0.58
CA GLY A 486 -28.26 -1.28 -0.34
C GLY A 486 -28.22 -2.15 -1.59
N ALA A 487 -27.62 -1.68 -2.67
CA ALA A 487 -27.44 -2.47 -3.89
C ALA A 487 -26.66 -3.76 -3.63
N ARG A 488 -27.08 -4.87 -4.27
CA ARG A 488 -26.44 -6.19 -4.16
C ARG A 488 -25.22 -6.34 -5.05
N VAL A 489 -25.16 -5.57 -6.12
CA VAL A 489 -24.04 -5.49 -7.06
C VAL A 489 -23.65 -4.03 -7.17
N ILE A 490 -22.40 -3.73 -6.88
CA ILE A 490 -21.84 -2.37 -7.01
C ILE A 490 -21.21 -2.29 -8.40
N ASP A 491 -22.04 -1.98 -9.38
CA ASP A 491 -21.61 -1.98 -10.78
C ASP A 491 -20.58 -0.88 -11.03
N PHE A 492 -19.37 -1.28 -11.39
CA PHE A 492 -18.26 -0.38 -11.71
C PHE A 492 -18.58 0.63 -12.82
N ARG A 493 -19.43 0.26 -13.78
CA ARG A 493 -19.82 1.11 -14.93
C ARG A 493 -20.66 2.32 -14.52
N LEU A 494 -21.22 2.35 -13.31
CA LEU A 494 -21.97 3.51 -12.81
C LEU A 494 -21.12 4.79 -12.75
N ASP A 495 -19.82 4.63 -12.56
CA ASP A 495 -18.88 5.73 -12.39
C ASP A 495 -18.05 6.04 -13.66
N GLN A 496 -18.27 5.31 -14.74
CA GLN A 496 -17.63 5.54 -16.05
C GLN A 496 -18.30 6.65 -16.86
#